data_02dad4b6225118eb2e9281b1c5c6770b
#
_entry.id   02dad4b6225118eb2e9281b1c5c6770b
#
_cell.length_a   1.000
_cell.length_b   1.000
_cell.length_c   1.000
_cell.angle_alpha   90.00
_cell.angle_beta   90.00
_cell.angle_gamma   90.00
#
_symmetry.space_group_name_H-M   'P 1'
#
loop_
_entity.id
_entity.type
_entity.pdbx_description
1 polymer ?
#
loop_
_entity_poly.entity_id
_entity_poly.type
_entity_poly.pdbx_seq_one_letter_code
_entity_poly.pdbx_strand_id
1 'polypeptide(L)'
;MRAGTRWNSRVPVSMEWAEDGHTHRAEGYSVDISPRGCLAIFPQGLTVGQRLKLINGVNQNSCEAILVWRGHEGRGGWELGLELKQSEADFWGLDF
;
A
#
# COMPACT_ATOMS: atom_id res chain seq x y z
N MET A 1 12.47 -13.19 18.37
CA MET A 1 11.83 -12.81 17.21
C MET A 1 10.60 -11.98 17.49
N ARG A 2 10.30 -11.12 16.69
CA ARG A 2 9.19 -10.30 16.98
C ARG A 2 8.17 -10.42 15.87
N ALA A 3 6.94 -10.34 16.25
CA ALA A 3 5.87 -10.34 15.30
C ALA A 3 5.92 -9.05 14.49
N GLY A 4 5.39 -9.09 13.32
CA GLY A 4 5.27 -7.90 12.54
C GLY A 4 6.60 -7.37 12.05
N THR A 5 7.41 -8.23 11.52
CA THR A 5 8.64 -7.80 10.88
C THR A 5 8.33 -6.70 9.87
N ARG A 6 9.02 -5.60 9.99
CA ARG A 6 8.83 -4.46 9.11
C ARG A 6 10.17 -4.04 8.56
N TRP A 7 10.17 -3.73 7.29
CA TRP A 7 11.38 -3.29 6.61
C TRP A 7 11.18 -1.87 6.14
N ASN A 8 12.11 -1.02 6.47
CA ASN A 8 12.14 0.35 5.98
C ASN A 8 12.66 0.29 4.56
N SER A 9 11.75 0.17 3.61
CA SER A 9 12.12 -0.08 2.24
C SER A 9 11.24 0.74 1.31
N ARG A 10 11.87 1.42 0.37
CA ARG A 10 11.18 2.26 -0.58
C ARG A 10 10.92 1.49 -1.86
N VAL A 11 9.69 1.07 -2.05
CA VAL A 11 9.29 0.30 -3.21
C VAL A 11 8.25 1.10 -3.96
N PRO A 12 8.39 1.29 -5.28
CA PRO A 12 7.33 1.94 -6.04
C PRO A 12 6.09 1.07 -6.03
N VAL A 13 4.95 1.67 -5.72
CA VAL A 13 3.67 0.97 -5.66
C VAL A 13 2.62 1.82 -6.35
N SER A 14 1.59 1.15 -6.86
CA SER A 14 0.43 1.81 -7.43
C SER A 14 -0.79 1.31 -6.70
N MET A 15 -1.83 2.14 -6.65
CA MET A 15 -3.11 1.68 -6.14
C MET A 15 -4.20 2.01 -7.15
N GLU A 16 -5.17 1.11 -7.26
CA GLU A 16 -6.33 1.30 -8.14
C GLU A 16 -7.58 1.09 -7.31
N TRP A 17 -8.55 1.97 -7.51
CA TRP A 17 -9.82 1.85 -6.80
C TRP A 17 -10.95 2.32 -7.70
N ALA A 18 -12.17 1.91 -7.36
CA ALA A 18 -13.35 2.30 -8.11
C ALA A 18 -14.10 3.37 -7.33
N GLU A 19 -14.56 4.36 -8.05
CA GLU A 19 -15.34 5.45 -7.45
C GLU A 19 -16.23 6.03 -8.53
N ASP A 20 -17.54 6.13 -8.24
CA ASP A 20 -18.50 6.71 -9.16
C ASP A 20 -18.49 6.01 -10.54
N GLY A 21 -18.32 4.70 -10.52
CA GLY A 21 -18.34 3.92 -11.75
C GLY A 21 -17.06 3.99 -12.57
N HIS A 22 -16.04 4.66 -12.05
CA HIS A 22 -14.78 4.81 -12.75
C HIS A 22 -13.65 4.18 -11.96
N THR A 23 -12.64 3.68 -12.66
CA THR A 23 -11.42 3.17 -12.04
C THR A 23 -10.40 4.30 -12.00
N HIS A 24 -9.87 4.53 -10.82
CA HIS A 24 -8.84 5.54 -10.60
C HIS A 24 -7.53 4.85 -10.27
N ARG A 25 -6.42 5.53 -10.52
CA ARG A 25 -5.11 4.98 -10.25
C ARG A 25 -4.22 6.09 -9.73
N ALA A 26 -3.37 5.75 -8.75
CA ALA A 26 -2.38 6.66 -8.23
C ALA A 26 -1.07 5.91 -8.05
N GLU A 27 0.03 6.63 -8.15
CA GLU A 27 1.36 6.06 -7.99
C GLU A 27 2.01 6.66 -6.77
N GLY A 28 2.74 5.83 -6.05
CA GLY A 28 3.42 6.28 -4.85
C GLY A 28 4.58 5.36 -4.53
N TYR A 29 4.98 5.36 -3.27
CA TYR A 29 6.08 4.51 -2.84
C TYR A 29 5.90 4.14 -1.37
N SER A 30 6.43 2.98 -1.02
CA SER A 30 6.36 2.52 0.36
C SER A 30 7.40 3.23 1.21
N VAL A 31 7.13 3.26 2.51
CA VAL A 31 8.07 3.72 3.52
C VAL A 31 8.50 2.52 4.35
N ASP A 32 7.52 1.76 4.80
CA ASP A 32 7.74 0.50 5.51
C ASP A 32 6.93 -0.59 4.85
N ILE A 33 7.46 -1.79 4.82
CA ILE A 33 6.73 -2.93 4.29
C ILE A 33 6.75 -4.08 5.29
N SER A 34 5.74 -4.92 5.21
CA SER A 34 5.63 -6.12 6.02
C SER A 34 4.83 -7.14 5.24
N PRO A 35 4.79 -8.41 5.69
CA PRO A 35 3.97 -9.39 4.98
C PRO A 35 2.49 -9.03 4.93
N ARG A 36 2.03 -8.20 5.85
CA ARG A 36 0.61 -7.85 5.94
C ARG A 36 0.24 -6.56 5.25
N GLY A 37 1.22 -5.79 4.78
CA GLY A 37 0.88 -4.53 4.14
C GLY A 37 2.04 -3.56 4.11
N CYS A 38 1.71 -2.28 4.14
CA CYS A 38 2.75 -1.25 4.07
C CYS A 38 2.23 0.09 4.58
N LEU A 39 3.18 0.94 4.89
CA LEU A 39 2.95 2.37 5.03
C LEU A 39 3.50 3.00 3.76
N ALA A 40 2.70 3.76 3.06
CA ALA A 40 3.09 4.30 1.75
C ALA A 40 2.67 5.75 1.62
N ILE A 41 3.31 6.44 0.69
CA ILE A 41 3.01 7.83 0.37
C ILE A 41 2.37 7.89 -1.00
N PHE A 42 1.19 8.49 -1.07
CA PHE A 42 0.45 8.65 -2.32
C PHE A 42 -0.07 10.09 -2.44
N PRO A 43 -0.25 10.59 -3.66
CA PRO A 43 -0.80 11.93 -3.83
C PRO A 43 -2.28 12.04 -3.48
N GLN A 44 -2.97 10.92 -3.32
CA GLN A 44 -4.39 10.90 -3.02
C GLN A 44 -4.62 10.49 -1.57
N GLY A 45 -5.47 11.25 -0.88
CA GLY A 45 -5.83 10.93 0.50
C GLY A 45 -7.18 10.26 0.57
N LEU A 46 -7.21 8.97 0.34
CA LEU A 46 -8.45 8.22 0.36
C LEU A 46 -8.99 8.08 1.77
N THR A 47 -10.24 7.67 1.86
CA THR A 47 -10.91 7.50 3.16
C THR A 47 -10.57 6.14 3.76
N VAL A 48 -10.33 6.11 5.08
CA VAL A 48 -10.10 4.85 5.78
C VAL A 48 -11.29 3.93 5.54
N GLY A 49 -10.99 2.67 5.24
CA GLY A 49 -12.00 1.69 4.86
C GLY A 49 -12.10 1.47 3.37
N GLN A 50 -11.48 2.33 2.57
CA GLN A 50 -11.53 2.20 1.12
C GLN A 50 -10.81 0.93 0.70
N ARG A 51 -11.49 0.14 -0.14
CA ARG A 51 -10.89 -1.05 -0.73
C ARG A 51 -10.22 -0.66 -2.03
N LEU A 52 -9.08 -1.28 -2.27
CA LEU A 52 -8.31 -0.96 -3.46
C LEU A 52 -7.46 -2.16 -3.87
N LYS A 53 -6.84 -2.06 -5.02
CA LYS A 53 -5.86 -3.03 -5.47
C LYS A 53 -4.50 -2.37 -5.37
N LEU A 54 -3.58 -3.02 -4.67
CA LEU A 54 -2.21 -2.53 -4.53
C LEU A 54 -1.33 -3.31 -5.49
N ILE A 55 -0.45 -2.62 -6.19
CA ILE A 55 0.42 -3.21 -7.19
C ILE A 55 1.85 -2.86 -6.86
N ASN A 56 2.70 -3.89 -6.76
CA ASN A 56 4.11 -3.70 -6.55
C ASN A 56 4.75 -3.34 -7.89
N GLY A 57 5.31 -2.15 -7.99
CA GLY A 57 5.85 -1.64 -9.24
C GLY A 57 7.13 -2.33 -9.69
N VAL A 58 7.76 -3.11 -8.82
CA VAL A 58 8.99 -3.82 -9.18
C VAL A 58 8.70 -5.15 -9.85
N ASN A 59 7.81 -5.96 -9.26
CA ASN A 59 7.54 -7.30 -9.77
C ASN A 59 6.15 -7.45 -10.39
N GLN A 60 5.34 -6.39 -10.36
CA GLN A 60 4.00 -6.36 -10.93
C GLN A 60 2.99 -7.26 -10.22
N ASN A 61 3.34 -7.77 -9.04
CA ASN A 61 2.37 -8.50 -8.25
C ASN A 61 1.29 -7.55 -7.75
N SER A 62 0.08 -8.05 -7.64
CA SER A 62 -1.03 -7.24 -7.13
C SER A 62 -1.81 -8.01 -6.09
N CYS A 63 -2.47 -7.27 -5.22
CA CYS A 63 -3.23 -7.86 -4.14
C CYS A 63 -4.31 -6.88 -3.71
N GLU A 64 -5.47 -7.41 -3.32
CA GLU A 64 -6.49 -6.56 -2.72
C GLU A 64 -6.02 -6.06 -1.37
N ALA A 65 -6.32 -4.81 -1.09
CA ALA A 65 -5.92 -4.19 0.16
C ALA A 65 -7.02 -3.26 0.63
N ILE A 66 -6.89 -2.85 1.89
CA ILE A 66 -7.82 -1.92 2.48
C ILE A 66 -7.00 -0.82 3.17
N LEU A 67 -7.48 0.40 3.05
CA LEU A 67 -6.86 1.53 3.72
C LEU A 67 -7.30 1.51 5.19
N VAL A 68 -6.36 1.25 6.09
CA VAL A 68 -6.68 1.12 7.51
C VAL A 68 -6.24 2.32 8.32
N TRP A 69 -5.39 3.17 7.77
CA TRP A 69 -4.89 4.33 8.50
C TRP A 69 -4.48 5.41 7.52
N ARG A 70 -4.81 6.65 7.84
CA ARG A 70 -4.41 7.80 7.04
C ARG A 70 -3.76 8.83 7.95
N GLY A 71 -2.54 9.20 7.64
CA GLY A 71 -1.82 10.21 8.37
C GLY A 71 -2.02 11.58 7.78
N HIS A 72 -1.04 12.43 7.98
CA HIS A 72 -1.10 13.80 7.51
C HIS A 72 -0.63 13.91 6.07
N GLU A 73 -1.14 14.91 5.39
CA GLU A 73 -0.59 15.27 4.10
C GLU A 73 0.72 15.99 4.34
N GLY A 74 1.76 15.50 3.70
CA GLY A 74 3.07 16.10 3.80
C GLY A 74 3.58 16.51 2.44
N ARG A 75 4.88 16.72 2.36
CA ARG A 75 5.53 17.17 1.15
C ARG A 75 5.36 16.23 -0.02
N GLY A 76 5.45 14.92 0.23
CA GLY A 76 5.37 13.92 -0.82
C GLY A 76 3.97 13.40 -1.08
N GLY A 77 2.99 13.84 -0.29
CA GLY A 77 1.63 13.37 -0.40
C GLY A 77 1.09 12.91 0.94
N TRP A 78 0.15 11.97 0.91
CA TRP A 78 -0.51 11.47 2.10
C TRP A 78 0.13 10.17 2.56
N GLU A 79 0.32 10.02 3.87
CA GLU A 79 0.73 8.76 4.44
C GLU A 79 -0.49 7.86 4.56
N LEU A 80 -0.41 6.68 3.98
CA LEU A 80 -1.52 5.74 3.99
C LEU A 80 -1.02 4.39 4.52
N GLY A 81 -1.74 3.85 5.50
CA GLY A 81 -1.49 2.50 5.98
C GLY A 81 -2.40 1.53 5.25
N LEU A 82 -1.81 0.60 4.53
CA LEU A 82 -2.54 -0.34 3.70
C LEU A 82 -2.32 -1.74 4.21
N GLU A 83 -3.43 -2.47 4.38
CA GLU A 83 -3.36 -3.84 4.84
C GLU A 83 -3.80 -4.75 3.70
N LEU A 84 -2.98 -5.74 3.39
CA LEU A 84 -3.32 -6.71 2.37
C LEU A 84 -4.44 -7.59 2.88
N LYS A 85 -5.41 -7.86 2.03
CA LYS A 85 -6.55 -8.67 2.41
C LYS A 85 -6.12 -10.06 2.84
N GLN A 86 -5.12 -10.58 2.18
CA GLN A 86 -4.51 -11.84 2.57
C GLN A 86 -3.03 -11.58 2.78
N SER A 87 -2.47 -12.24 3.79
CA SER A 87 -1.05 -12.12 4.02
C SER A 87 -0.32 -12.77 2.84
N GLU A 88 0.38 -11.97 2.07
CA GLU A 88 1.05 -12.41 0.86
C GLU A 88 2.52 -12.04 0.95
N ALA A 89 3.31 -12.96 1.50
CA ALA A 89 4.75 -12.71 1.58
C ALA A 89 5.34 -12.45 0.20
N ASP A 90 4.79 -13.15 -0.80
CA ASP A 90 5.29 -13.01 -2.16
C ASP A 90 4.96 -11.68 -2.81
N PHE A 91 4.01 -10.95 -2.24
CA PHE A 91 3.64 -9.67 -2.83
C PHE A 91 4.85 -8.76 -2.98
N TRP A 92 5.70 -8.75 -1.96
CA TRP A 92 6.89 -7.89 -1.98
C TRP A 92 8.07 -8.55 -2.64
N GLY A 93 8.06 -9.86 -2.81
CA GLY A 93 9.18 -10.58 -3.36
C GLY A 93 10.36 -10.65 -2.41
N LEU A 94 10.08 -10.54 -1.12
CA LEU A 94 11.11 -10.55 -0.09
C LEU A 94 10.88 -11.67 0.89
N ASP A 95 11.95 -12.09 1.51
CA ASP A 95 11.90 -13.12 2.54
C ASP A 95 11.91 -12.43 3.91
N PHE A 96 10.75 -12.36 4.50
CA PHE A 96 10.61 -11.69 5.80
C PHE A 96 11.00 -12.59 6.97
#